data_f7181add821be5a2958082c74d73a46e
#
_entry.id   f7181add821be5a2958082c74d73a46e
#
_cell.length_a   1.000
_cell.length_b   1.000
_cell.length_c   1.000
_cell.angle_alpha   90.00
_cell.angle_beta   90.00
_cell.angle_gamma   90.00
#
_symmetry.space_group_name_H-M   'P 1'
#
loop_
_entity.id
_entity.type
_entity.pdbx_description
1 polymer ?
#
loop_
_entity_poly.entity_id
_entity_poly.type
_entity_poly.pdbx_seq_one_letter_code
_entity_poly.pdbx_strand_id
1 'polypeptide(L)'
;MAIKAIYYGANGWLLELDKIRILIDPWLKGDLTFPPGDWLIKGELAKEIDAPSDIDLLLLTQGQPDHSHPPTLEKIDKSIPVIASQSASKVVNKIGFTKITTLKPGETYNNQNLNIQATSGASVPNIENGYIIDTNLNSIYIEPHGFLDKTIKPRKIDLVITPVIDFSLPIAGKFIKGKTVLPQLLKLFNPTTIFASTT
;
A
#
# COMPACT_ATOMS: atom_id res chain seq x y z
N MET A 1 -20.75 -8.64 -0.98
CA MET A 1 -20.70 -7.74 -2.16
C MET A 1 -19.38 -7.93 -2.88
N ALA A 2 -19.26 -7.50 -4.15
CA ALA A 2 -18.01 -7.64 -4.89
C ALA A 2 -16.98 -6.61 -4.41
N ILE A 3 -15.73 -7.03 -4.24
CA ILE A 3 -14.59 -6.12 -4.10
C ILE A 3 -14.31 -5.53 -5.47
N LYS A 4 -14.22 -4.20 -5.59
CA LYS A 4 -13.72 -3.55 -6.79
C LYS A 4 -12.35 -2.96 -6.49
N ALA A 5 -11.36 -3.31 -7.30
CA ALA A 5 -10.01 -2.78 -7.21
C ALA A 5 -9.63 -2.13 -8.55
N ILE A 6 -9.15 -0.90 -8.49
CA ILE A 6 -8.65 -0.15 -9.64
C ILE A 6 -7.15 0.06 -9.42
N TYR A 7 -6.35 -0.39 -10.39
CA TYR A 7 -4.90 -0.24 -10.36
C TYR A 7 -4.47 1.03 -11.10
N TYR A 8 -3.63 1.82 -10.46
CA TYR A 8 -3.11 3.10 -10.99
C TYR A 8 -1.65 3.06 -11.41
N GLY A 9 -1.00 1.90 -11.32
CA GLY A 9 0.42 1.74 -11.59
C GLY A 9 1.28 1.76 -10.32
N ALA A 10 2.51 1.31 -10.43
CA ALA A 10 3.45 1.11 -9.33
C ALA A 10 2.80 0.35 -8.15
N ASN A 11 2.53 1.04 -7.03
CA ASN A 11 1.87 0.46 -5.87
C ASN A 11 0.46 1.04 -5.64
N GLY A 12 -0.02 1.86 -6.60
CA GLY A 12 -1.25 2.64 -6.47
C GLY A 12 -2.53 1.83 -6.71
N TRP A 13 -3.44 1.82 -5.75
CA TRP A 13 -4.74 1.14 -5.83
C TRP A 13 -5.86 2.00 -5.28
N LEU A 14 -7.06 1.88 -5.87
CA LEU A 14 -8.30 2.28 -5.23
C LEU A 14 -9.13 1.02 -4.97
N LEU A 15 -9.43 0.75 -3.71
CA LEU A 15 -10.33 -0.31 -3.29
C LEU A 15 -11.69 0.28 -2.98
N GLU A 16 -12.74 -0.29 -3.58
CA GLU A 16 -14.13 -0.03 -3.23
C GLU A 16 -14.68 -1.27 -2.52
N LEU A 17 -14.90 -1.14 -1.21
CA LEU A 17 -15.30 -2.20 -0.29
C LEU A 17 -16.64 -1.81 0.34
N ASP A 18 -17.72 -2.48 -0.02
CA ASP A 18 -19.06 -2.12 0.41
C ASP A 18 -19.40 -0.68 0.02
N LYS A 19 -19.30 0.25 0.99
CA LYS A 19 -19.52 1.69 0.78
C LYS A 19 -18.27 2.52 1.13
N ILE A 20 -17.12 1.87 1.30
CA ILE A 20 -15.88 2.53 1.72
C ILE A 20 -14.90 2.55 0.53
N ARG A 21 -14.32 3.70 0.26
CA ARG A 21 -13.32 3.91 -0.80
C ARG A 21 -11.96 4.21 -0.18
N ILE A 22 -11.03 3.28 -0.33
CA ILE A 22 -9.68 3.37 0.22
C ILE A 22 -8.69 3.58 -0.91
N LEU A 23 -8.02 4.73 -0.93
CA LEU A 23 -6.91 5.00 -1.85
C LEU A 23 -5.60 4.57 -1.20
N ILE A 24 -4.83 3.72 -1.88
CA ILE A 24 -3.60 3.11 -1.35
C ILE A 24 -2.43 3.53 -2.21
N ASP A 25 -1.35 4.02 -1.61
CA ASP A 25 -0.05 4.34 -2.21
C ASP A 25 -0.16 5.03 -3.61
N PRO A 26 -0.92 6.13 -3.76
CA PRO A 26 -1.24 6.66 -5.08
C PRO A 26 -0.07 7.37 -5.75
N TRP A 27 0.17 7.04 -7.02
CA TRP A 27 0.99 7.81 -7.96
C TRP A 27 0.14 8.19 -9.17
N LEU A 28 -0.32 9.45 -9.23
CA LEU A 28 -1.33 9.91 -10.21
C LEU A 28 -0.87 11.13 -11.01
N LYS A 29 0.15 11.84 -10.53
CA LYS A 29 0.63 13.10 -11.09
C LYS A 29 2.16 13.15 -11.09
N GLY A 30 2.74 13.74 -12.13
CA GLY A 30 4.18 14.00 -12.20
C GLY A 30 5.05 12.74 -12.28
N ASP A 31 6.34 12.97 -12.31
CA ASP A 31 7.34 11.92 -12.44
C ASP A 31 7.69 11.29 -11.08
N LEU A 32 7.96 10.01 -11.10
CA LEU A 32 8.44 9.27 -9.93
C LEU A 32 9.96 9.28 -9.94
N THR A 33 10.56 9.95 -8.97
CA THR A 33 12.00 10.05 -8.82
C THR A 33 12.46 9.57 -7.45
N PHE A 34 13.63 8.96 -7.40
CA PHE A 34 14.22 8.44 -6.16
C PHE A 34 15.54 9.17 -5.83
N PRO A 35 15.85 9.42 -4.55
CA PRO A 35 17.16 9.90 -4.17
C PRO A 35 18.30 8.98 -4.65
N PRO A 36 19.42 9.50 -5.13
CA PRO A 36 19.87 10.90 -5.10
C PRO A 36 19.38 11.77 -6.27
N GLY A 37 18.52 11.26 -7.15
CA GLY A 37 17.94 12.04 -8.24
C GLY A 37 17.45 11.19 -9.43
N ASP A 38 16.84 11.84 -10.39
CA ASP A 38 16.20 11.27 -11.58
C ASP A 38 17.15 10.56 -12.56
N TRP A 39 18.45 10.81 -12.44
CA TRP A 39 19.48 10.17 -13.26
C TRP A 39 19.67 8.67 -12.97
N LEU A 40 19.23 8.19 -11.81
CA LEU A 40 19.40 6.79 -11.41
C LEU A 40 18.16 5.96 -11.75
N ILE A 41 17.00 6.40 -11.27
CA ILE A 41 15.71 5.74 -11.52
C ILE A 41 14.65 6.83 -11.65
N LYS A 42 13.95 6.83 -12.78
CA LYS A 42 12.83 7.70 -13.06
C LYS A 42 11.68 6.89 -13.63
N GLY A 43 10.48 7.08 -13.09
CA GLY A 43 9.23 6.60 -13.66
C GLY A 43 8.45 7.77 -14.25
N GLU A 44 7.80 7.56 -15.39
CA GLU A 44 6.93 8.53 -16.05
C GLU A 44 5.53 7.93 -16.20
N LEU A 45 4.50 8.71 -15.88
CA LEU A 45 3.13 8.31 -16.17
C LEU A 45 2.86 8.47 -17.67
N ALA A 46 2.33 7.43 -18.32
CA ALA A 46 1.85 7.55 -19.69
C ALA A 46 0.76 8.62 -19.83
N LYS A 47 -0.01 8.82 -18.77
CA LYS A 47 -1.03 9.87 -18.64
C LYS A 47 -1.26 10.18 -17.18
N GLU A 48 -1.31 11.45 -16.83
CA GLU A 48 -1.75 11.87 -15.50
C GLU A 48 -3.24 11.58 -15.28
N ILE A 49 -3.57 11.23 -14.06
CA ILE A 49 -4.92 10.86 -13.63
C ILE A 49 -5.34 11.83 -12.51
N ASP A 50 -6.56 12.35 -12.59
CA ASP A 50 -7.09 13.14 -11.49
C ASP A 50 -7.35 12.25 -10.26
N ALA A 51 -7.09 12.80 -9.07
CA ALA A 51 -7.38 12.08 -7.85
C ALA A 51 -8.87 11.71 -7.80
N PRO A 52 -9.21 10.45 -7.45
CA PRO A 52 -10.60 10.06 -7.34
C PRO A 52 -11.33 10.98 -6.34
N SER A 53 -12.59 11.32 -6.65
CA SER A 53 -13.49 11.95 -5.68
C SER A 53 -13.96 10.93 -4.65
N ASP A 54 -14.52 11.40 -3.55
CA ASP A 54 -15.21 10.58 -2.56
C ASP A 54 -14.32 9.47 -1.95
N ILE A 55 -13.07 9.82 -1.62
CA ILE A 55 -12.15 8.95 -0.89
C ILE A 55 -12.49 9.07 0.61
N ASP A 56 -12.78 7.93 1.24
CA ASP A 56 -13.06 7.87 2.68
C ASP A 56 -11.77 7.74 3.50
N LEU A 57 -10.73 7.14 2.92
CA LEU A 57 -9.47 6.86 3.60
C LEU A 57 -8.30 6.83 2.62
N LEU A 58 -7.20 7.44 3.01
CA LEU A 58 -5.88 7.27 2.39
C LEU A 58 -5.05 6.30 3.24
N LEU A 59 -4.55 5.22 2.63
CA LEU A 59 -3.74 4.20 3.29
C LEU A 59 -2.35 4.18 2.67
N LEU A 60 -1.30 4.37 3.48
CA LEU A 60 0.07 4.48 3.00
C LEU A 60 0.97 3.46 3.68
N THR A 61 1.63 2.63 2.86
CA THR A 61 2.48 1.53 3.34
C THR A 61 3.85 2.02 3.77
N GLN A 62 4.44 2.99 3.06
CA GLN A 62 5.74 3.56 3.39
C GLN A 62 5.95 4.97 2.85
N GLY A 63 7.01 5.64 3.31
CA GLY A 63 7.33 7.03 2.95
C GLY A 63 8.20 7.20 1.70
N GLN A 64 8.46 6.15 0.94
CA GLN A 64 9.18 6.23 -0.34
C GLN A 64 8.31 6.90 -1.42
N PRO A 65 8.91 7.55 -2.44
CA PRO A 65 8.16 8.27 -3.47
C PRO A 65 7.14 7.43 -4.23
N ASP A 66 7.39 6.13 -4.43
CA ASP A 66 6.49 5.19 -5.11
C ASP A 66 5.29 4.73 -4.25
N HIS A 67 5.22 5.16 -2.99
CA HIS A 67 4.13 4.89 -2.06
C HIS A 67 3.51 6.17 -1.49
N SER A 68 4.31 7.17 -1.22
CA SER A 68 3.89 8.46 -0.64
C SER A 68 4.31 9.60 -1.56
N HIS A 69 3.81 9.60 -2.79
CA HIS A 69 4.22 10.52 -3.86
C HIS A 69 3.78 11.96 -3.57
N PRO A 70 4.70 12.90 -3.24
CA PRO A 70 4.31 14.23 -2.81
C PRO A 70 3.48 15.00 -3.84
N PRO A 71 3.82 15.05 -5.15
CA PRO A 71 3.00 15.77 -6.14
C PRO A 71 1.56 15.26 -6.24
N THR A 72 1.34 13.94 -6.08
CA THR A 72 0.01 13.35 -6.02
C THR A 72 -0.70 13.72 -4.72
N LEU A 73 -0.03 13.55 -3.58
CA LEU A 73 -0.60 13.81 -2.26
C LEU A 73 -0.98 15.27 -2.07
N GLU A 74 -0.26 16.21 -2.70
CA GLU A 74 -0.59 17.65 -2.70
C GLU A 74 -1.94 17.95 -3.36
N LYS A 75 -2.43 17.11 -4.26
CA LYS A 75 -3.72 17.26 -4.95
C LYS A 75 -4.89 16.59 -4.23
N ILE A 76 -4.64 15.81 -3.18
CA ILE A 76 -5.68 15.16 -2.38
C ILE A 76 -6.13 16.10 -1.26
N ASP A 77 -7.42 16.09 -0.94
CA ASP A 77 -7.99 16.87 0.16
C ASP A 77 -7.33 16.51 1.49
N LYS A 78 -6.80 17.50 2.18
CA LYS A 78 -6.06 17.31 3.44
C LYS A 78 -6.95 16.96 4.64
N SER A 79 -8.26 17.05 4.49
CA SER A 79 -9.23 16.66 5.52
C SER A 79 -9.54 15.15 5.53
N ILE A 80 -9.15 14.42 4.48
CA ILE A 80 -9.32 12.97 4.39
C ILE A 80 -8.52 12.28 5.49
N PRO A 81 -9.09 11.32 6.22
CA PRO A 81 -8.35 10.49 7.18
C PRO A 81 -7.21 9.73 6.49
N VAL A 82 -6.06 9.67 7.15
CA VAL A 82 -4.88 8.94 6.68
C VAL A 82 -4.49 7.90 7.71
N ILE A 83 -4.32 6.66 7.28
CA ILE A 83 -3.62 5.61 8.04
C ILE A 83 -2.30 5.35 7.34
N ALA A 84 -1.21 5.39 8.07
CA ALA A 84 0.12 5.35 7.47
C ALA A 84 1.15 4.66 8.35
N SER A 85 2.20 4.11 7.72
CA SER A 85 3.42 3.71 8.41
C SER A 85 4.13 4.92 9.04
N GLN A 86 5.10 4.65 9.89
CA GLN A 86 5.83 5.72 10.58
C GLN A 86 6.58 6.64 9.61
N SER A 87 7.11 6.12 8.52
CA SER A 87 7.80 6.94 7.50
C SER A 87 6.81 7.75 6.66
N ALA A 88 5.71 7.13 6.22
CA ALA A 88 4.67 7.79 5.44
C ALA A 88 3.96 8.89 6.23
N SER A 89 3.73 8.68 7.54
CA SER A 89 3.13 9.69 8.42
C SER A 89 3.92 10.99 8.44
N LYS A 90 5.27 10.93 8.39
CA LYS A 90 6.12 12.11 8.32
C LYS A 90 5.93 12.88 7.01
N VAL A 91 5.74 12.15 5.90
CA VAL A 91 5.51 12.75 4.58
C VAL A 91 4.17 13.49 4.56
N VAL A 92 3.07 12.81 4.93
CA VAL A 92 1.72 13.42 4.88
C VAL A 92 1.57 14.55 5.89
N ASN A 93 2.20 14.47 7.06
CA ASN A 93 2.22 15.57 8.02
C ASN A 93 2.90 16.82 7.44
N LYS A 94 4.03 16.65 6.76
CA LYS A 94 4.75 17.76 6.10
C LYS A 94 3.93 18.39 4.96
N ILE A 95 3.10 17.60 4.27
CA ILE A 95 2.21 18.05 3.19
C ILE A 95 0.96 18.77 3.74
N GLY A 96 0.65 18.60 5.02
CA GLY A 96 -0.43 19.32 5.70
C GLY A 96 -1.71 18.52 5.94
N PHE A 97 -1.67 17.19 5.85
CA PHE A 97 -2.81 16.38 6.31
C PHE A 97 -3.00 16.51 7.82
N THR A 98 -4.26 16.59 8.25
CA THR A 98 -4.61 16.91 9.64
C THR A 98 -5.12 15.73 10.45
N LYS A 99 -5.63 14.67 9.80
CA LYS A 99 -6.20 13.48 10.44
C LYS A 99 -5.33 12.25 10.16
N ILE A 100 -4.21 12.15 10.83
CA ILE A 100 -3.21 11.10 10.60
C ILE A 100 -3.23 10.10 11.76
N THR A 101 -3.45 8.82 11.44
CA THR A 101 -3.24 7.68 12.36
C THR A 101 -2.00 6.94 11.91
N THR A 102 -0.97 6.97 12.74
CA THR A 102 0.27 6.20 12.49
C THR A 102 0.14 4.83 13.13
N LEU A 103 0.37 3.76 12.34
CA LEU A 103 0.40 2.39 12.85
C LEU A 103 1.80 1.80 12.70
N LYS A 104 2.23 1.08 13.73
CA LYS A 104 3.39 0.19 13.69
C LYS A 104 2.91 -1.25 13.42
N PRO A 105 3.78 -2.13 12.88
CA PRO A 105 3.45 -3.55 12.77
C PRO A 105 2.88 -4.12 14.07
N GLY A 106 1.75 -4.82 13.96
CA GLY A 106 0.97 -5.36 15.07
C GLY A 106 -0.12 -4.44 15.62
N GLU A 107 -0.07 -3.13 15.35
CA GLU A 107 -1.11 -2.19 15.78
C GLU A 107 -2.32 -2.23 14.83
N THR A 108 -3.46 -1.83 15.33
CA THR A 108 -4.74 -1.91 14.63
C THR A 108 -5.54 -0.64 14.77
N TYR A 109 -6.09 -0.17 13.66
CA TYR A 109 -7.13 0.86 13.63
C TYR A 109 -8.49 0.20 13.51
N ASN A 110 -9.45 0.63 14.31
CA ASN A 110 -10.81 0.12 14.31
C ASN A 110 -11.83 1.27 14.23
N ASN A 111 -12.81 1.10 13.36
CA ASN A 111 -14.06 1.84 13.43
C ASN A 111 -15.24 0.87 13.21
N GLN A 112 -16.49 1.35 13.20
CA GLN A 112 -17.69 0.49 13.17
C GLN A 112 -17.72 -0.53 12.01
N ASN A 113 -17.11 -0.22 10.86
CA ASN A 113 -17.24 -1.00 9.62
C ASN A 113 -15.89 -1.42 9.03
N LEU A 114 -14.77 -1.00 9.63
CA LEU A 114 -13.44 -1.17 9.07
C LEU A 114 -12.43 -1.46 10.18
N ASN A 115 -11.71 -2.53 10.01
CA ASN A 115 -10.55 -2.90 10.84
C ASN A 115 -9.32 -2.94 9.93
N ILE A 116 -8.26 -2.22 10.29
CA ILE A 116 -7.00 -2.22 9.55
C ILE A 116 -5.88 -2.58 10.50
N GLN A 117 -5.31 -3.75 10.33
CA GLN A 117 -4.15 -4.21 11.07
C GLN A 117 -2.88 -3.99 10.26
N ALA A 118 -1.92 -3.27 10.82
CA ALA A 118 -0.58 -3.17 10.25
C ALA A 118 0.21 -4.46 10.50
N THR A 119 0.88 -4.93 9.46
CA THR A 119 1.79 -6.09 9.49
C THR A 119 3.19 -5.64 9.13
N SER A 120 4.22 -6.40 9.48
CA SER A 120 5.58 -6.09 9.03
C SER A 120 5.69 -6.30 7.53
N GLY A 121 6.12 -5.27 6.81
CA GLY A 121 6.47 -5.31 5.40
C GLY A 121 7.98 -5.28 5.19
N ALA A 122 8.43 -4.62 4.11
CA ALA A 122 9.85 -4.44 3.82
C ALA A 122 10.59 -3.76 4.98
N SER A 123 11.87 -4.10 5.16
CA SER A 123 12.69 -3.61 6.27
C SER A 123 13.79 -2.63 5.85
N VAL A 124 13.73 -2.10 4.63
CA VAL A 124 14.75 -1.20 4.07
C VAL A 124 14.08 0.03 3.47
N PRO A 125 14.49 1.26 3.83
CA PRO A 125 15.48 1.63 4.85
C PRO A 125 14.99 1.50 6.30
N ASN A 126 13.67 1.35 6.49
CA ASN A 126 13.03 1.16 7.80
C ASN A 126 12.00 0.03 7.68
N ILE A 127 11.51 -0.49 8.80
CA ILE A 127 10.39 -1.43 8.80
C ILE A 127 9.15 -0.66 8.34
N GLU A 128 8.55 -1.12 7.25
CA GLU A 128 7.36 -0.57 6.64
C GLU A 128 6.16 -1.48 6.88
N ASN A 129 4.97 -1.03 6.50
CA ASN A 129 3.75 -1.77 6.75
C ASN A 129 3.27 -2.52 5.51
N GLY A 130 2.85 -3.78 5.70
CA GLY A 130 1.74 -4.33 4.97
C GLY A 130 0.46 -4.09 5.78
N TYR A 131 -0.71 -4.40 5.23
CA TYR A 131 -1.99 -4.23 5.92
C TYR A 131 -2.93 -5.40 5.66
N ILE A 132 -3.64 -5.81 6.73
CA ILE A 132 -4.85 -6.60 6.62
C ILE A 132 -6.02 -5.65 6.82
N ILE A 133 -6.93 -5.62 5.86
CA ILE A 133 -8.10 -4.75 5.83
C ILE A 133 -9.32 -5.64 5.92
N ASP A 134 -10.05 -5.57 7.01
CA ASP A 134 -11.28 -6.32 7.22
C ASP A 134 -12.47 -5.37 7.25
N THR A 135 -13.49 -5.71 6.48
CA THR A 135 -14.84 -5.15 6.59
C THR A 135 -15.79 -6.23 7.11
N ASN A 136 -17.07 -5.91 7.26
CA ASN A 136 -18.07 -6.92 7.65
C ASN A 136 -18.21 -8.08 6.63
N LEU A 137 -17.82 -7.87 5.37
CA LEU A 137 -18.05 -8.81 4.28
C LEU A 137 -16.77 -9.30 3.60
N ASN A 138 -15.67 -8.56 3.71
CA ASN A 138 -14.47 -8.83 2.93
C ASN A 138 -13.21 -8.72 3.79
N SER A 139 -12.20 -9.49 3.44
CA SER A 139 -10.87 -9.45 4.03
C SER A 139 -9.81 -9.34 2.95
N ILE A 140 -8.94 -8.33 3.03
CA ILE A 140 -7.92 -8.04 2.04
C ILE A 140 -6.56 -7.99 2.73
N TYR A 141 -5.54 -8.55 2.10
CA TYR A 141 -4.13 -8.35 2.47
C TYR A 141 -3.42 -7.60 1.37
N ILE A 142 -2.66 -6.57 1.74
CA ILE A 142 -1.78 -5.83 0.83
C ILE A 142 -0.39 -5.70 1.43
N GLU A 143 0.62 -6.07 0.64
CA GLU A 143 2.03 -5.85 0.95
C GLU A 143 2.82 -5.70 -0.36
N PRO A 144 3.35 -4.49 -0.64
CA PRO A 144 3.82 -4.12 -1.98
C PRO A 144 5.21 -4.67 -2.36
N HIS A 145 5.95 -5.30 -1.45
CA HIS A 145 7.32 -5.79 -1.73
C HIS A 145 7.47 -7.31 -1.62
N GLY A 146 6.41 -8.04 -1.29
CA GLY A 146 6.45 -9.49 -1.12
C GLY A 146 7.19 -9.91 0.14
N PHE A 147 7.03 -9.19 1.24
CA PHE A 147 7.47 -9.62 2.56
C PHE A 147 6.29 -10.21 3.33
N LEU A 148 6.55 -11.26 4.10
CA LEU A 148 5.55 -11.90 4.92
C LEU A 148 5.89 -11.74 6.39
N ASP A 149 5.00 -11.11 7.13
CA ASP A 149 5.06 -11.07 8.58
C ASP A 149 4.78 -12.47 9.14
N LYS A 150 5.78 -13.07 9.77
CA LYS A 150 5.72 -14.43 10.32
C LYS A 150 4.82 -14.54 11.55
N THR A 151 4.38 -13.43 12.12
CA THR A 151 3.48 -13.42 13.28
C THR A 151 2.02 -13.58 12.90
N ILE A 152 1.68 -13.41 11.61
CA ILE A 152 0.31 -13.58 11.12
C ILE A 152 -0.09 -15.05 11.22
N LYS A 153 -1.21 -15.29 11.88
CA LYS A 153 -1.81 -16.63 11.98
C LYS A 153 -2.57 -16.99 10.70
N PRO A 154 -2.63 -18.29 10.33
CA PRO A 154 -3.46 -18.74 9.22
C PRO A 154 -4.90 -18.24 9.33
N ARG A 155 -5.40 -17.66 8.25
CA ARG A 155 -6.77 -17.17 8.15
C ARG A 155 -7.22 -17.10 6.69
N LYS A 156 -8.52 -17.06 6.43
CA LYS A 156 -9.05 -16.79 5.10
C LYS A 156 -8.92 -15.30 4.79
N ILE A 157 -8.40 -14.99 3.60
CA ILE A 157 -8.36 -13.66 2.99
C ILE A 157 -9.04 -13.77 1.62
N ASP A 158 -9.89 -12.82 1.25
CA ASP A 158 -10.59 -12.87 -0.04
C ASP A 158 -9.70 -12.39 -1.18
N LEU A 159 -8.98 -11.29 -0.98
CA LEU A 159 -8.08 -10.68 -1.94
C LEU A 159 -6.69 -10.46 -1.35
N VAL A 160 -5.67 -10.92 -2.05
CA VAL A 160 -4.27 -10.60 -1.78
C VAL A 160 -3.74 -9.70 -2.88
N ILE A 161 -3.14 -8.57 -2.52
CA ILE A 161 -2.43 -7.66 -3.42
C ILE A 161 -0.95 -7.70 -3.04
N THR A 162 -0.11 -8.27 -3.91
CA THR A 162 1.32 -8.48 -3.63
C THR A 162 2.10 -8.66 -4.95
N PRO A 163 3.42 -8.42 -4.99
CA PRO A 163 4.22 -8.78 -6.14
C PRO A 163 4.21 -10.29 -6.39
N VAL A 164 4.29 -10.67 -7.67
CA VAL A 164 4.40 -12.09 -8.08
C VAL A 164 5.77 -12.42 -8.64
N ILE A 165 6.65 -11.43 -8.76
CA ILE A 165 8.04 -11.57 -9.24
C ILE A 165 9.03 -11.26 -8.12
N ASP A 166 10.25 -11.74 -8.28
CA ASP A 166 11.40 -11.29 -7.48
C ASP A 166 12.17 -10.24 -8.28
N PHE A 167 12.57 -9.15 -7.60
CA PHE A 167 13.43 -8.14 -8.18
C PHE A 167 14.63 -7.88 -7.27
N SER A 168 15.81 -7.76 -7.88
CA SER A 168 17.07 -7.56 -7.17
C SER A 168 17.88 -6.47 -7.84
N LEU A 169 18.46 -5.59 -7.04
CA LEU A 169 19.44 -4.61 -7.50
C LEU A 169 20.86 -5.14 -7.20
N PRO A 170 21.84 -4.92 -8.08
CA PRO A 170 23.18 -5.51 -7.96
C PRO A 170 23.88 -5.24 -6.62
N ILE A 171 23.62 -4.08 -6.00
CA ILE A 171 24.28 -3.65 -4.76
C ILE A 171 23.31 -3.73 -3.56
N ALA A 172 22.02 -3.51 -3.77
CA ALA A 172 21.00 -3.44 -2.70
C ALA A 172 20.38 -4.82 -2.36
N GLY A 173 20.68 -5.87 -3.14
CA GLY A 173 20.13 -7.20 -2.93
C GLY A 173 18.68 -7.35 -3.38
N LYS A 174 17.97 -8.35 -2.82
CA LYS A 174 16.55 -8.59 -3.15
C LYS A 174 15.66 -7.50 -2.55
N PHE A 175 15.07 -6.73 -3.44
CA PHE A 175 14.19 -5.61 -3.12
C PHE A 175 12.72 -6.03 -3.11
N ILE A 176 12.32 -6.89 -4.07
CA ILE A 176 10.98 -7.49 -4.14
C ILE A 176 11.14 -9.00 -4.08
N LYS A 177 10.28 -9.68 -3.30
CA LYS A 177 10.35 -11.13 -3.02
C LYS A 177 9.06 -11.86 -3.36
N GLY A 178 8.28 -11.34 -4.32
CA GLY A 178 6.96 -11.84 -4.64
C GLY A 178 6.95 -13.33 -4.99
N LYS A 179 7.78 -13.76 -5.95
CA LYS A 179 7.88 -15.17 -6.37
C LYS A 179 8.26 -16.09 -5.21
N THR A 180 9.19 -15.64 -4.36
CA THR A 180 9.68 -16.44 -3.22
C THR A 180 8.62 -16.56 -2.11
N VAL A 181 7.81 -15.53 -1.89
CA VAL A 181 6.89 -15.43 -0.76
C VAL A 181 5.47 -15.87 -1.13
N LEU A 182 5.06 -15.72 -2.39
CA LEU A 182 3.72 -16.05 -2.86
C LEU A 182 3.23 -17.46 -2.43
N PRO A 183 4.00 -18.56 -2.55
CA PRO A 183 3.55 -19.87 -2.08
C PRO A 183 3.23 -19.93 -0.59
N GLN A 184 3.94 -19.13 0.22
CA GLN A 184 3.71 -19.04 1.67
C GLN A 184 2.41 -18.26 1.95
N LEU A 185 2.16 -17.16 1.23
CA LEU A 185 0.94 -16.38 1.32
C LEU A 185 -0.29 -17.22 0.93
N LEU A 186 -0.17 -18.01 -0.16
CA LEU A 186 -1.23 -18.90 -0.59
C LEU A 186 -1.60 -19.91 0.50
N LYS A 187 -0.61 -20.51 1.12
CA LYS A 187 -0.82 -21.47 2.22
C LYS A 187 -1.41 -20.81 3.46
N LEU A 188 -0.97 -19.58 3.78
CA LEU A 188 -1.38 -18.86 4.99
C LEU A 188 -2.82 -18.34 4.87
N PHE A 189 -3.18 -17.79 3.71
CA PHE A 189 -4.42 -17.05 3.51
C PHE A 189 -5.48 -17.78 2.68
N ASN A 190 -5.08 -18.79 1.90
CA ASN A 190 -5.97 -19.48 0.95
C ASN A 190 -6.89 -18.49 0.20
N PRO A 191 -6.34 -17.50 -0.52
CA PRO A 191 -7.11 -16.40 -1.07
C PRO A 191 -8.00 -16.85 -2.22
N THR A 192 -9.12 -16.13 -2.41
CA THR A 192 -10.00 -16.32 -3.57
C THR A 192 -9.42 -15.69 -4.81
N THR A 193 -8.75 -14.53 -4.65
CA THR A 193 -8.19 -13.72 -5.74
C THR A 193 -6.83 -13.17 -5.34
N ILE A 194 -5.94 -13.05 -6.34
CA ILE A 194 -4.64 -12.38 -6.19
C ILE A 194 -4.50 -11.35 -7.29
N PHE A 195 -4.10 -10.13 -6.92
CA PHE A 195 -3.67 -9.11 -7.87
C PHE A 195 -2.17 -8.85 -7.71
N ALA A 196 -1.47 -8.85 -8.85
CA ALA A 196 -0.06 -8.48 -8.87
C ALA A 196 0.07 -6.97 -8.68
N SER A 197 0.87 -6.55 -7.71
CA SER A 197 1.35 -5.17 -7.56
C SER A 197 2.76 -5.03 -8.13
N THR A 198 3.21 -3.80 -8.33
CA THR A 198 4.59 -3.51 -8.78
C THR A 198 4.92 -4.20 -10.11
N THR A 199 4.07 -3.99 -11.10
CA THR A 199 4.24 -4.49 -12.48
C THR A 199 4.49 -3.35 -13.45
#